data_e6fb51bb553f12ef4c9dee32d93263d0
#
_entry.id   e6fb51bb553f12ef4c9dee32d93263d0
#
_cell.length_a   1.000
_cell.length_b   1.000
_cell.length_c   1.000
_cell.angle_alpha   90.00
_cell.angle_beta   90.00
_cell.angle_gamma   90.00
#
_symmetry.space_group_name_H-M   'P 1'
#
loop_
_entity.id
_entity.type
_entity.pdbx_description
1 polymer ?
#
loop_
_entity_poly.entity_id
_entity_poly.type
_entity_poly.pdbx_seq_one_letter_code
_entity_poly.pdbx_strand_id
1 'polypeptide(L)'
;MLAEGYEIRPLAVGDGPALAMAYRCNREHLAPWDPTRPEAFYTAEAQSVEVADRLRVVAAGQGGSWVLVRDGEVAGRVNLNNVIRGVLQSASVGYWVGADHTGRGLATAMVEHALTEAATLGLHRVEAGTLLANEPSQRVLVKAGFERIGIASEFLFIAGKWQDHVLFQRVLHHRPLESTRAGRR
;
A
#
# COMPACT_ATOMS: atom_id res chain seq x y z
N MET A 1 -15.66 -3.63 -8.20
CA MET A 1 -16.07 -5.00 -7.77
C MET A 1 -14.84 -5.90 -7.89
N LEU A 2 -14.55 -6.72 -6.88
CA LEU A 2 -13.42 -7.65 -6.89
C LEU A 2 -13.72 -8.81 -7.84
N ALA A 3 -12.71 -9.31 -8.58
CA ALA A 3 -12.87 -10.45 -9.46
C ALA A 3 -13.19 -11.74 -8.67
N GLU A 4 -13.93 -12.65 -9.29
CA GLU A 4 -14.34 -13.92 -8.68
C GLU A 4 -13.16 -14.76 -8.20
N GLY A 5 -13.29 -15.39 -7.05
CA GLY A 5 -12.26 -16.22 -6.41
C GLY A 5 -11.17 -15.43 -5.67
N TYR A 6 -11.24 -14.09 -5.63
CA TYR A 6 -10.31 -13.27 -4.86
C TYR A 6 -10.97 -12.70 -3.62
N GLU A 7 -10.18 -12.56 -2.57
CA GLU A 7 -10.55 -11.92 -1.31
C GLU A 7 -9.49 -10.90 -0.91
N ILE A 8 -9.92 -9.75 -0.40
CA ILE A 8 -9.04 -8.80 0.31
C ILE A 8 -9.35 -8.93 1.80
N ARG A 9 -8.36 -9.33 2.58
CA ARG A 9 -8.49 -9.44 4.03
C ARG A 9 -7.35 -8.77 4.78
N PRO A 10 -7.55 -8.40 6.06
CA PRO A 10 -6.46 -7.91 6.89
C PRO A 10 -5.27 -8.87 6.91
N LEU A 11 -4.06 -8.30 6.99
CA LEU A 11 -2.82 -9.04 7.23
C LEU A 11 -2.92 -9.75 8.60
N ALA A 12 -2.49 -11.01 8.68
CA ALA A 12 -2.54 -11.82 9.89
C ALA A 12 -1.15 -12.39 10.26
N VAL A 13 -0.97 -12.73 11.53
CA VAL A 13 0.32 -13.25 12.10
C VAL A 13 0.88 -14.43 11.29
N GLY A 14 0.04 -15.30 10.75
CA GLY A 14 0.46 -16.48 9.99
C GLY A 14 0.84 -16.22 8.52
N ASP A 15 0.76 -15.00 8.00
CA ASP A 15 0.94 -14.70 6.58
C ASP A 15 2.40 -14.68 6.10
N GLY A 16 3.38 -14.72 7.02
CA GLY A 16 4.80 -14.64 6.68
C GLY A 16 5.25 -15.65 5.62
N PRO A 17 5.00 -16.96 5.79
CA PRO A 17 5.38 -17.99 4.80
C PRO A 17 4.74 -17.77 3.42
N ALA A 18 3.45 -17.40 3.38
CA ALA A 18 2.73 -17.13 2.13
C ALA A 18 3.26 -15.88 1.42
N LEU A 19 3.56 -14.82 2.17
CA LEU A 19 4.22 -13.62 1.64
C LEU A 19 5.61 -13.92 1.10
N ALA A 20 6.43 -14.71 1.81
CA ALA A 20 7.76 -15.13 1.35
C ALA A 20 7.67 -15.87 0.02
N MET A 21 6.71 -16.78 -0.14
CA MET A 21 6.45 -17.47 -1.39
C MET A 21 6.04 -16.51 -2.48
N ALA A 22 5.07 -15.64 -2.22
CA ALA A 22 4.57 -14.66 -3.17
C ALA A 22 5.68 -13.70 -3.66
N TYR A 23 6.53 -13.19 -2.76
CA TYR A 23 7.67 -12.34 -3.13
C TYR A 23 8.72 -13.10 -3.95
N ARG A 24 9.00 -14.38 -3.64
CA ARG A 24 9.92 -15.20 -4.46
C ARG A 24 9.40 -15.41 -5.86
N CYS A 25 8.15 -15.83 -6.02
CA CYS A 25 7.53 -16.07 -7.32
C CYS A 25 7.44 -14.80 -8.18
N ASN A 26 7.34 -13.64 -7.53
CA ASN A 26 7.19 -12.35 -8.22
C ASN A 26 8.46 -11.50 -8.20
N ARG A 27 9.62 -12.06 -7.83
CA ARG A 27 10.87 -11.32 -7.67
C ARG A 27 11.25 -10.50 -8.90
N GLU A 28 11.28 -11.11 -10.07
CA GLU A 28 11.62 -10.44 -11.33
C GLU A 28 10.57 -9.39 -11.72
N HIS A 29 9.30 -9.72 -11.53
CA HIS A 29 8.18 -8.81 -11.82
C HIS A 29 8.21 -7.54 -10.96
N LEU A 30 8.58 -7.65 -9.69
CA LEU A 30 8.61 -6.54 -8.74
C LEU A 30 9.93 -5.76 -8.75
N ALA A 31 11.04 -6.38 -9.16
CA ALA A 31 12.39 -5.79 -9.09
C ALA A 31 12.52 -4.39 -9.72
N PRO A 32 11.87 -4.04 -10.85
CA PRO A 32 11.95 -2.69 -11.40
C PRO A 32 11.27 -1.61 -10.55
N TRP A 33 10.36 -2.00 -9.67
CA TRP A 33 9.44 -1.12 -8.95
C TRP A 33 9.68 -1.07 -7.45
N ASP A 34 10.47 -1.99 -6.91
CA ASP A 34 10.71 -2.18 -5.48
C ASP A 34 12.17 -1.86 -5.10
N PRO A 35 12.46 -1.48 -3.85
CA PRO A 35 13.83 -1.42 -3.37
C PRO A 35 14.56 -2.74 -3.54
N THR A 36 15.86 -2.70 -3.80
CA THR A 36 16.69 -3.91 -3.81
C THR A 36 16.63 -4.59 -2.44
N ARG A 37 16.26 -5.87 -2.42
CA ARG A 37 16.08 -6.65 -1.20
C ARG A 37 17.22 -7.67 -1.04
N PRO A 38 17.73 -7.88 0.20
CA PRO A 38 18.68 -8.96 0.46
C PRO A 38 17.98 -10.32 0.34
N GLU A 39 18.73 -11.40 0.10
CA GLU A 39 18.18 -12.75 -0.02
C GLU A 39 17.34 -13.17 1.20
N ALA A 40 17.75 -12.77 2.38
CA ALA A 40 17.02 -13.03 3.63
C ALA A 40 15.57 -12.49 3.60
N PHE A 41 15.29 -11.41 2.86
CA PHE A 41 13.94 -10.87 2.73
C PHE A 41 12.92 -11.89 2.21
N TYR A 42 13.37 -12.82 1.39
CA TYR A 42 12.52 -13.82 0.74
C TYR A 42 12.30 -15.09 1.58
N THR A 43 12.77 -15.11 2.82
CA THR A 43 12.56 -16.24 3.75
C THR A 43 11.27 -16.10 4.54
N ALA A 44 10.70 -17.23 4.98
CA ALA A 44 9.50 -17.25 5.80
C ALA A 44 9.73 -16.53 7.15
N GLU A 45 10.92 -16.70 7.72
CA GLU A 45 11.32 -16.09 8.99
C GLU A 45 11.34 -14.56 8.88
N ALA A 46 12.02 -14.01 7.86
CA ALA A 46 12.10 -12.56 7.67
C ALA A 46 10.73 -11.94 7.37
N GLN A 47 9.91 -12.59 6.56
CA GLN A 47 8.55 -12.14 6.31
C GLN A 47 7.65 -12.25 7.55
N SER A 48 7.85 -13.25 8.42
CA SER A 48 7.10 -13.33 9.67
C SER A 48 7.46 -12.19 10.63
N VAL A 49 8.74 -11.79 10.68
CA VAL A 49 9.18 -10.61 11.44
C VAL A 49 8.57 -9.34 10.85
N GLU A 50 8.61 -9.16 9.53
CA GLU A 50 8.01 -8.01 8.84
C GLU A 50 6.50 -7.92 9.09
N VAL A 51 5.79 -9.05 9.05
CA VAL A 51 4.36 -9.13 9.37
C VAL A 51 4.11 -8.69 10.82
N ALA A 52 4.89 -9.20 11.77
CA ALA A 52 4.74 -8.82 13.18
C ALA A 52 4.98 -7.31 13.40
N ASP A 53 6.00 -6.74 12.77
CA ASP A 53 6.30 -5.30 12.84
C ASP A 53 5.18 -4.48 12.20
N ARG A 54 4.67 -4.91 11.06
CA ARG A 54 3.54 -4.25 10.38
C ARG A 54 2.27 -4.27 11.24
N LEU A 55 1.97 -5.40 11.89
CA LEU A 55 0.81 -5.50 12.77
C LEU A 55 0.95 -4.60 14.02
N ARG A 56 2.16 -4.37 14.54
CA ARG A 56 2.38 -3.37 15.60
C ARG A 56 2.07 -1.95 15.13
N VAL A 57 2.49 -1.59 13.90
CA VAL A 57 2.17 -0.29 13.27
C VAL A 57 0.67 -0.12 13.10
N VAL A 58 -0.03 -1.17 12.66
CA VAL A 58 -1.50 -1.17 12.53
C VAL A 58 -2.18 -1.03 13.90
N ALA A 59 -1.75 -1.79 14.90
CA ALA A 59 -2.30 -1.72 16.26
C ALA A 59 -2.09 -0.35 16.92
N ALA A 60 -0.99 0.34 16.57
CA ALA A 60 -0.71 1.72 17.00
C ALA A 60 -1.53 2.78 16.23
N GLY A 61 -2.37 2.40 15.26
CA GLY A 61 -3.13 3.32 14.43
C GLY A 61 -2.28 4.15 13.45
N GLN A 62 -1.06 3.70 13.18
CA GLN A 62 -0.07 4.39 12.32
C GLN A 62 -0.02 3.82 10.88
N GLY A 63 -0.89 2.87 10.56
CA GLY A 63 -0.96 2.24 9.26
C GLY A 63 -2.14 1.30 9.12
N GLY A 64 -2.23 0.68 7.93
CA GLY A 64 -3.15 -0.41 7.60
C GLY A 64 -2.44 -1.41 6.68
N SER A 65 -2.83 -2.67 6.70
CA SER A 65 -2.23 -3.67 5.82
C SER A 65 -3.22 -4.80 5.50
N TRP A 66 -3.34 -5.10 4.22
CA TRP A 66 -4.24 -6.14 3.70
C TRP A 66 -3.52 -6.96 2.64
N VAL A 67 -3.88 -8.21 2.54
CA VAL A 67 -3.45 -9.13 1.49
C VAL A 67 -4.61 -9.43 0.56
N LEU A 68 -4.28 -9.54 -0.72
CA LEU A 68 -5.16 -10.12 -1.73
C LEU A 68 -4.88 -11.61 -1.77
N VAL A 69 -5.89 -12.43 -1.59
CA VAL A 69 -5.78 -13.90 -1.54
C VAL A 69 -6.61 -14.52 -2.64
N ARG A 70 -6.12 -15.60 -3.23
CA ARG A 70 -6.83 -16.49 -4.10
C ARG A 70 -6.43 -17.94 -3.78
N ASP A 71 -7.41 -18.82 -3.60
CA ASP A 71 -7.19 -20.26 -3.33
C ASP A 71 -6.19 -20.52 -2.17
N GLY A 72 -6.18 -19.64 -1.15
CA GLY A 72 -5.26 -19.70 0.00
C GLY A 72 -3.87 -19.08 -0.23
N GLU A 73 -3.54 -18.65 -1.44
CA GLU A 73 -2.25 -18.04 -1.79
C GLU A 73 -2.34 -16.52 -1.82
N VAL A 74 -1.23 -15.86 -1.46
CA VAL A 74 -1.12 -14.39 -1.54
C VAL A 74 -0.85 -13.97 -2.98
N ALA A 75 -1.82 -13.31 -3.59
CA ALA A 75 -1.78 -12.76 -4.95
C ALA A 75 -1.35 -11.29 -5.01
N GLY A 76 -1.32 -10.59 -3.87
CA GLY A 76 -0.94 -9.18 -3.79
C GLY A 76 -1.05 -8.65 -2.37
N ARG A 77 -0.61 -7.40 -2.19
CA ARG A 77 -0.67 -6.70 -0.90
C ARG A 77 -0.95 -5.22 -1.12
N VAL A 78 -1.69 -4.61 -0.20
CA VAL A 78 -1.88 -3.16 -0.11
C VAL A 78 -1.66 -2.69 1.33
N ASN A 79 -0.98 -1.55 1.47
CA ASN A 79 -0.70 -0.95 2.77
C ASN A 79 -1.10 0.52 2.77
N LEU A 80 -1.62 0.99 3.91
CA LEU A 80 -1.57 2.39 4.30
C LEU A 80 -0.33 2.58 5.18
N ASN A 81 0.54 3.49 4.78
CA ASN A 81 1.76 3.82 5.49
C ASN A 81 1.70 5.26 6.01
N ASN A 82 2.50 5.56 7.02
CA ASN A 82 2.70 6.93 7.50
C ASN A 82 1.37 7.63 7.78
N VAL A 83 0.49 7.01 8.57
CA VAL A 83 -0.73 7.67 9.05
C VAL A 83 -0.33 8.81 9.96
N ILE A 84 -0.50 10.03 9.47
CA ILE A 84 -0.19 11.28 10.18
C ILE A 84 -1.49 11.96 10.55
N ARG A 85 -1.66 12.22 11.85
CA ARG A 85 -2.83 12.91 12.42
C ARG A 85 -2.59 14.43 12.50
N GLY A 86 -3.31 15.10 13.35
CA GLY A 86 -3.24 16.54 13.53
C GLY A 86 -3.80 17.28 12.32
N VAL A 87 -3.13 18.32 11.86
CA VAL A 87 -3.60 19.17 10.75
C VAL A 87 -3.45 18.51 9.38
N LEU A 88 -2.65 17.45 9.24
CA LEU A 88 -2.42 16.79 7.95
C LEU A 88 -3.49 15.73 7.64
N GLN A 89 -3.86 14.88 8.60
CA GLN A 89 -4.85 13.81 8.45
C GLN A 89 -4.64 12.99 7.16
N SER A 90 -3.42 12.52 6.92
CA SER A 90 -3.01 11.87 5.66
C SER A 90 -2.33 10.53 5.91
N ALA A 91 -2.32 9.69 4.87
CA ALA A 91 -1.50 8.49 4.77
C ALA A 91 -0.97 8.35 3.34
N SER A 92 0.02 7.49 3.13
CA SER A 92 0.43 7.05 1.80
C SER A 92 -0.02 5.62 1.53
N VAL A 93 -0.42 5.32 0.28
CA VAL A 93 -0.76 3.96 -0.14
C VAL A 93 0.36 3.37 -0.97
N GLY A 94 0.71 2.11 -0.67
CA GLY A 94 1.62 1.30 -1.47
C GLY A 94 1.00 -0.08 -1.71
N TYR A 95 1.16 -0.64 -2.91
CA TYR A 95 0.55 -1.91 -3.29
C TYR A 95 1.35 -2.64 -4.38
N TRP A 96 1.14 -3.93 -4.47
CA TRP A 96 1.57 -4.74 -5.60
C TRP A 96 0.59 -5.90 -5.87
N VAL A 97 0.59 -6.38 -7.09
CA VAL A 97 -0.14 -7.58 -7.55
C VAL A 97 0.84 -8.49 -8.27
N GLY A 98 0.75 -9.78 -8.02
CA GLY A 98 1.58 -10.79 -8.68
C GLY A 98 1.37 -10.81 -10.20
N ALA A 99 2.39 -11.20 -10.95
CA ALA A 99 2.42 -11.18 -12.42
C ALA A 99 1.21 -11.91 -13.03
N ASP A 100 0.91 -13.10 -12.53
CA ASP A 100 -0.19 -13.96 -13.04
C ASP A 100 -1.59 -13.43 -12.72
N HIS A 101 -1.67 -12.39 -11.88
CA HIS A 101 -2.92 -11.78 -11.44
C HIS A 101 -3.17 -10.38 -12.04
N THR A 102 -2.25 -9.88 -12.87
CA THR A 102 -2.38 -8.56 -13.51
C THR A 102 -3.52 -8.49 -14.52
N GLY A 103 -3.92 -7.28 -14.92
CA GLY A 103 -4.95 -7.07 -15.96
C GLY A 103 -6.40 -7.34 -15.53
N ARG A 104 -6.64 -7.73 -14.28
CA ARG A 104 -7.99 -8.13 -13.75
C ARG A 104 -8.64 -7.04 -12.88
N GLY A 105 -8.10 -5.83 -12.84
CA GLY A 105 -8.62 -4.74 -11.99
C GLY A 105 -8.30 -4.87 -10.51
N LEU A 106 -7.56 -5.90 -10.09
CA LEU A 106 -7.28 -6.22 -8.69
C LEU A 106 -6.50 -5.12 -7.95
N ALA A 107 -5.51 -4.52 -8.60
CA ALA A 107 -4.76 -3.41 -8.02
C ALA A 107 -5.68 -2.21 -7.72
N THR A 108 -6.59 -1.87 -8.64
CA THR A 108 -7.59 -0.81 -8.42
C THR A 108 -8.50 -1.16 -7.26
N ALA A 109 -9.02 -2.39 -7.20
CA ALA A 109 -9.89 -2.84 -6.10
C ALA A 109 -9.18 -2.80 -4.73
N MET A 110 -7.90 -3.19 -4.65
CA MET A 110 -7.12 -3.07 -3.42
C MET A 110 -6.90 -1.63 -2.99
N VAL A 111 -6.60 -0.73 -3.93
CA VAL A 111 -6.45 0.70 -3.64
C VAL A 111 -7.77 1.30 -3.17
N GLU A 112 -8.90 0.97 -3.82
CA GLU A 112 -10.24 1.40 -3.38
C GLU A 112 -10.59 0.89 -1.98
N HIS A 113 -10.22 -0.36 -1.67
CA HIS A 113 -10.36 -0.91 -0.31
C HIS A 113 -9.56 -0.08 0.69
N ALA A 114 -8.29 0.19 0.43
CA ALA A 114 -7.45 1.00 1.31
C ALA A 114 -7.98 2.43 1.49
N LEU A 115 -8.58 3.04 0.45
CA LEU A 115 -9.22 4.35 0.54
C LEU A 115 -10.47 4.32 1.44
N THR A 116 -11.26 3.25 1.38
CA THR A 116 -12.42 3.05 2.26
C THR A 116 -11.97 2.95 3.72
N GLU A 117 -10.93 2.17 3.99
CA GLU A 117 -10.34 2.04 5.32
C GLU A 117 -9.75 3.37 5.82
N ALA A 118 -9.06 4.11 4.95
CA ALA A 118 -8.54 5.44 5.28
C ALA A 118 -9.67 6.41 5.66
N ALA A 119 -10.79 6.38 4.94
CA ALA A 119 -11.97 7.18 5.25
C ALA A 119 -12.60 6.77 6.60
N THR A 120 -12.68 5.47 6.90
CA THR A 120 -13.15 4.93 8.18
C THR A 120 -12.23 5.36 9.33
N LEU A 121 -10.92 5.46 9.10
CA LEU A 121 -9.96 6.02 10.04
C LEU A 121 -10.09 7.55 10.18
N GLY A 122 -10.98 8.21 9.43
CA GLY A 122 -11.19 9.65 9.45
C GLY A 122 -10.07 10.46 8.80
N LEU A 123 -9.26 9.86 7.93
CA LEU A 123 -8.22 10.57 7.20
C LEU A 123 -8.84 11.48 6.14
N HIS A 124 -8.26 12.66 5.98
CA HIS A 124 -8.70 13.65 4.98
C HIS A 124 -8.15 13.31 3.58
N ARG A 125 -6.94 12.76 3.51
CA ARG A 125 -6.21 12.57 2.25
C ARG A 125 -5.39 11.28 2.24
N VAL A 126 -5.27 10.67 1.06
CA VAL A 126 -4.29 9.60 0.78
C VAL A 126 -3.40 10.04 -0.37
N GLU A 127 -2.11 9.79 -0.22
CA GLU A 127 -1.08 10.08 -1.21
C GLU A 127 -0.52 8.79 -1.80
N ALA A 128 0.05 8.87 -3.00
CA ALA A 128 0.78 7.80 -3.64
C ALA A 128 1.92 8.36 -4.50
N GLY A 129 3.01 7.60 -4.60
CA GLY A 129 4.12 7.90 -5.52
C GLY A 129 4.35 6.72 -6.46
N THR A 130 4.63 7.00 -7.72
CA THR A 130 5.02 5.99 -8.71
C THR A 130 6.25 6.44 -9.47
N LEU A 131 7.11 5.51 -9.86
CA LEU A 131 8.17 5.80 -10.84
C LEU A 131 7.57 6.40 -12.12
N LEU A 132 8.30 7.31 -12.77
CA LEU A 132 7.87 7.91 -14.05
C LEU A 132 7.54 6.86 -15.10
N ALA A 133 8.30 5.76 -15.15
CA ALA A 133 8.11 4.67 -16.10
C ALA A 133 7.00 3.68 -15.70
N ASN A 134 6.44 3.76 -14.47
CA ASN A 134 5.41 2.83 -14.00
C ASN A 134 4.01 3.27 -14.43
N GLU A 135 3.78 3.36 -15.74
CA GLU A 135 2.48 3.71 -16.30
C GLU A 135 1.32 2.80 -15.82
N PRO A 136 1.51 1.47 -15.65
CA PRO A 136 0.43 0.63 -15.11
C PRO A 136 -0.06 1.10 -13.75
N SER A 137 0.85 1.43 -12.82
CA SER A 137 0.50 1.94 -11.50
C SER A 137 -0.17 3.33 -11.57
N GLN A 138 0.31 4.23 -12.45
CA GLN A 138 -0.32 5.54 -12.68
C GLN A 138 -1.77 5.37 -13.14
N ARG A 139 -2.04 4.44 -14.08
CA ARG A 139 -3.41 4.14 -14.53
C ARG A 139 -4.31 3.59 -13.42
N VAL A 140 -3.77 2.77 -12.52
CA VAL A 140 -4.50 2.28 -11.34
C VAL A 140 -4.91 3.44 -10.44
N LEU A 141 -3.98 4.34 -10.12
CA LEU A 141 -4.26 5.50 -9.27
C LEU A 141 -5.31 6.43 -9.89
N VAL A 142 -5.19 6.75 -11.18
CA VAL A 142 -6.20 7.58 -11.88
C VAL A 142 -7.58 6.91 -11.85
N LYS A 143 -7.67 5.59 -12.11
CA LYS A 143 -8.94 4.85 -12.01
C LYS A 143 -9.51 4.84 -10.60
N ALA A 144 -8.65 4.81 -9.57
CA ALA A 144 -9.06 4.91 -8.18
C ALA A 144 -9.36 6.37 -7.74
N GLY A 145 -9.39 7.33 -8.67
CA GLY A 145 -9.78 8.72 -8.44
C GLY A 145 -8.69 9.59 -7.81
N PHE A 146 -7.42 9.21 -7.95
CA PHE A 146 -6.30 10.08 -7.58
C PHE A 146 -6.04 11.13 -8.65
N GLU A 147 -5.62 12.31 -8.20
CA GLU A 147 -5.15 13.42 -9.02
C GLU A 147 -3.63 13.49 -8.95
N ARG A 148 -2.99 13.77 -10.09
CA ARG A 148 -1.56 14.03 -10.14
C ARG A 148 -1.27 15.42 -9.57
N ILE A 149 -0.31 15.51 -8.63
CA ILE A 149 0.08 16.79 -8.00
C ILE A 149 1.45 17.30 -8.46
N GLY A 150 2.30 16.44 -9.00
CA GLY A 150 3.61 16.88 -9.48
C GLY A 150 4.60 15.74 -9.65
N ILE A 151 5.88 16.13 -9.81
CA ILE A 151 7.03 15.23 -9.83
C ILE A 151 7.94 15.62 -8.67
N ALA A 152 8.36 14.64 -7.87
CA ALA A 152 9.41 14.78 -6.88
C ALA A 152 10.70 14.17 -7.44
N SER A 153 11.73 14.98 -7.58
CA SER A 153 13.05 14.54 -8.05
C SER A 153 13.75 13.73 -6.96
N GLU A 154 14.45 12.67 -7.35
CA GLU A 154 15.26 11.83 -6.46
C GLU A 154 14.51 11.38 -5.19
N PHE A 155 13.25 11.03 -5.32
CA PHE A 155 12.30 10.84 -4.21
C PHE A 155 12.55 9.57 -3.41
N LEU A 156 12.76 8.43 -4.08
CA LEU A 156 13.01 7.14 -3.43
C LEU A 156 14.19 6.40 -4.08
N PHE A 157 14.90 5.62 -3.24
CA PHE A 157 15.98 4.76 -3.68
C PHE A 157 15.43 3.41 -4.14
N ILE A 158 15.19 3.28 -5.45
CA ILE A 158 14.57 2.11 -6.08
C ILE A 158 15.53 1.52 -7.10
N ALA A 159 15.64 0.19 -7.13
CA ALA A 159 16.52 -0.54 -8.05
C ALA A 159 17.97 0.02 -8.07
N GLY A 160 18.51 0.34 -6.90
CA GLY A 160 19.90 0.75 -6.72
C GLY A 160 20.24 2.21 -7.05
N LYS A 161 19.25 3.09 -7.26
CA LYS A 161 19.46 4.53 -7.48
C LYS A 161 18.30 5.38 -6.96
N TRP A 162 18.58 6.65 -6.68
CA TRP A 162 17.55 7.65 -6.42
C TRP A 162 16.75 7.88 -7.71
N GLN A 163 15.43 7.88 -7.60
CA GLN A 163 14.55 7.98 -8.76
C GLN A 163 13.44 9.00 -8.55
N ASP A 164 13.12 9.71 -9.62
CA ASP A 164 11.99 10.62 -9.66
C ASP A 164 10.67 9.86 -9.59
N HIS A 165 9.70 10.46 -8.90
CA HIS A 165 8.35 9.91 -8.79
C HIS A 165 7.30 10.91 -9.22
N VAL A 166 6.28 10.41 -9.92
CA VAL A 166 5.01 11.13 -10.07
C VAL A 166 4.25 10.98 -8.77
N LEU A 167 3.88 12.10 -8.16
CA LEU A 167 3.09 12.16 -6.94
C LEU A 167 1.62 12.32 -7.27
N PHE A 168 0.80 11.60 -6.54
CA PHE A 168 -0.66 11.60 -6.63
C PHE A 168 -1.27 11.81 -5.26
N GLN A 169 -2.48 12.39 -5.25
CA GLN A 169 -3.31 12.50 -4.06
C GLN A 169 -4.76 12.15 -4.34
N ARG A 170 -5.48 11.74 -3.30
CA ARG A 170 -6.94 11.70 -3.28
C ARG A 170 -7.47 12.30 -1.99
N VAL A 171 -8.24 13.37 -2.10
CA VAL A 171 -8.99 13.95 -0.99
C VAL A 171 -10.24 13.11 -0.76
N LEU A 172 -10.42 12.64 0.48
CA LEU A 172 -11.51 11.74 0.85
C LEU A 172 -12.76 12.50 1.33
N HIS A 173 -12.58 13.66 1.95
CA HIS A 173 -13.68 14.51 2.43
C HIS A 173 -13.21 15.95 2.69
N HIS A 174 -14.17 16.86 2.78
CA HIS A 174 -13.92 18.28 3.10
C HIS A 174 -14.47 18.67 4.48
N ARG A 175 -14.67 17.71 5.39
CA ARG A 175 -15.14 18.00 6.75
C ARG A 175 -14.07 18.81 7.50
N PRO A 176 -14.47 19.83 8.31
CA PRO A 176 -13.55 20.53 9.18
C PRO A 176 -12.87 19.55 10.16
N LEU A 177 -11.66 19.86 10.59
CA LEU A 177 -11.05 19.17 11.71
C LEU A 177 -11.92 19.47 12.96
N GLU A 178 -12.38 18.41 13.62
CA GLU A 178 -12.94 18.58 14.95
C GLU A 178 -11.83 19.13 15.86
N SER A 179 -12.06 20.31 16.44
CA SER A 179 -11.11 20.86 17.40
C SER A 179 -10.94 19.83 18.51
N THR A 180 -9.74 19.33 18.70
CA THR A 180 -9.41 18.51 19.87
C THR A 180 -9.77 19.36 21.08
N ARG A 181 -10.90 19.10 21.71
CA ARG A 181 -11.28 19.78 22.97
C ARG A 181 -10.12 19.50 23.93
N ALA A 182 -9.31 20.52 24.15
CA ALA A 182 -8.34 20.52 25.21
C ALA A 182 -9.05 20.02 26.48
N GLY A 183 -8.49 18.95 27.07
CA GLY A 183 -9.08 18.30 28.22
C GLY A 183 -9.54 19.31 29.25
N ARG A 184 -10.78 19.20 29.65
CA ARG A 184 -11.23 19.83 30.90
C ARG A 184 -10.44 19.16 32.01
N ARG A 185 -9.78 20.01 32.76
CA ARG A 185 -9.10 19.74 34.06
C ARG A 185 -10.02 19.01 35.04
#